data_50a950cc7567df9698187f6e9a2731ca
#
_entry.id   50a950cc7567df9698187f6e9a2731ca
#
_cell.length_a   1.000
_cell.length_b   1.000
_cell.length_c   1.000
_cell.angle_alpha   90.00
_cell.angle_beta   90.00
_cell.angle_gamma   90.00
#
_symmetry.space_group_name_H-M   'P 1'
#
loop_
_entity.id
_entity.type
_entity.pdbx_description
1 polymer ?
#
loop_
_entity_poly.entity_id
_entity_poly.type
_entity_poly.pdbx_seq_one_letter_code
_entity_poly.pdbx_strand_id
1 'polypeptide(L)'
;MDYNLLLQLKDWANKVKTDLPPEVAAGFNDSFNVEYAHNSTAIEGNTLTLIQTKAVIEDGLSVGRKMLREIYEVVNHAKAFAYVQKCVADKKPLDENTVKDIHALLMHDIIAGGVYRNVEVRIPGAGHKLPTPSEMYHQVKSFFTDLAYKYENNAVELASWTHAEFVRIHPFTDGNGRTSRMIMNYQLMSHGFLPVSVAKENRLEYFDALEAYAVNGNLEPFSEMIAELEKQRLEEYASAAEEQVQENSNPQISM
;
A
#
# COMPACT_ATOMS: atom_id res chain seq x y z
N MET A 1 15.25 10.13 9.51
CA MET A 1 14.55 11.15 8.67
C MET A 1 13.94 12.27 9.49
N ASP A 2 13.80 13.51 8.92
CA ASP A 2 13.12 14.63 9.59
C ASP A 2 11.59 14.54 9.41
N TYR A 3 10.91 14.04 10.43
CA TYR A 3 9.44 13.90 10.43
C TYR A 3 8.71 15.25 10.40
N ASN A 4 9.32 16.32 10.92
CA ASN A 4 8.72 17.66 10.86
C ASN A 4 8.63 18.16 9.41
N LEU A 5 9.64 17.85 8.59
CA LEU A 5 9.59 18.15 7.15
C LEU A 5 8.44 17.43 6.47
N LEU A 6 8.23 16.14 6.77
CA LEU A 6 7.11 15.38 6.23
C LEU A 6 5.75 15.97 6.62
N LEU A 7 5.59 16.43 7.85
CA LEU A 7 4.37 17.09 8.29
C LEU A 7 4.13 18.40 7.52
N GLN A 8 5.17 19.20 7.29
CA GLN A 8 5.07 20.44 6.50
C GLN A 8 4.67 20.15 5.05
N LEU A 9 5.30 19.16 4.43
CA LEU A 9 4.96 18.71 3.06
C LEU A 9 3.52 18.20 2.99
N LYS A 10 3.09 17.40 3.96
CA LYS A 10 1.71 16.92 4.05
C LYS A 10 0.72 18.08 4.15
N ASP A 11 0.96 19.03 5.02
CA ASP A 11 0.07 20.19 5.21
C ASP A 11 0.01 21.05 3.94
N TRP A 12 1.15 21.23 3.28
CA TRP A 12 1.20 21.89 1.98
C TRP A 12 0.43 21.13 0.90
N ALA A 13 0.66 19.81 0.72
CA ALA A 13 -0.06 18.98 -0.24
C ALA A 13 -1.58 18.98 0.02
N ASN A 14 -2.01 18.90 1.27
CA ASN A 14 -3.42 18.96 1.64
C ASN A 14 -4.05 20.34 1.33
N LYS A 15 -3.30 21.42 1.49
CA LYS A 15 -3.76 22.77 1.11
C LYS A 15 -3.92 22.89 -0.40
N VAL A 16 -2.91 22.48 -1.15
CA VAL A 16 -2.92 22.54 -2.62
C VAL A 16 -4.01 21.64 -3.21
N LYS A 17 -4.29 20.50 -2.59
CA LYS A 17 -5.36 19.57 -2.99
C LYS A 17 -6.73 20.26 -3.08
N THR A 18 -7.00 21.24 -2.21
CA THR A 18 -8.27 21.99 -2.24
C THR A 18 -8.38 22.94 -3.44
N ASP A 19 -7.25 23.32 -4.02
CA ASP A 19 -7.17 24.28 -5.13
C ASP A 19 -7.06 23.59 -6.49
N LEU A 20 -6.87 22.26 -6.52
CA LEU A 20 -6.79 21.49 -7.76
C LEU A 20 -8.15 21.25 -8.40
N PRO A 21 -8.27 21.41 -9.75
CA PRO A 21 -9.44 20.93 -10.47
C PRO A 21 -9.69 19.43 -10.20
N PRO A 22 -10.96 19.01 -10.03
CA PRO A 22 -11.28 17.61 -9.73
C PRO A 22 -10.73 16.60 -10.73
N GLU A 23 -10.67 16.97 -12.02
CA GLU A 23 -10.16 16.12 -13.09
C GLU A 23 -8.65 15.87 -12.95
N VAL A 24 -7.87 16.88 -12.52
CA VAL A 24 -6.43 16.74 -12.31
C VAL A 24 -6.15 15.85 -11.10
N ALA A 25 -6.88 16.08 -10.00
CA ALA A 25 -6.77 15.24 -8.81
C ALA A 25 -7.17 13.78 -9.11
N ALA A 26 -8.19 13.56 -9.94
CA ALA A 26 -8.59 12.22 -10.39
C ALA A 26 -7.50 11.56 -11.22
N GLY A 27 -6.94 12.24 -12.23
CA GLY A 27 -5.88 11.70 -13.09
C GLY A 27 -4.63 11.30 -12.31
N PHE A 28 -4.25 12.08 -11.29
CA PHE A 28 -3.14 11.74 -10.40
C PHE A 28 -3.41 10.48 -9.58
N ASN A 29 -4.64 10.33 -9.08
CA ASN A 29 -5.05 9.14 -8.34
C ASN A 29 -5.14 7.90 -9.24
N ASP A 30 -5.67 8.03 -10.45
CA ASP A 30 -5.82 6.91 -11.39
C ASP A 30 -4.45 6.39 -11.84
N SER A 31 -3.51 7.29 -12.15
CA SER A 31 -2.13 6.91 -12.46
C SER A 31 -1.46 6.15 -11.31
N PHE A 32 -1.65 6.63 -10.08
CA PHE A 32 -1.14 5.93 -8.90
C PHE A 32 -1.79 4.55 -8.71
N ASN A 33 -3.09 4.42 -8.92
CA ASN A 33 -3.81 3.15 -8.76
C ASN A 33 -3.22 2.06 -9.67
N VAL A 34 -2.92 2.40 -10.92
CA VAL A 34 -2.31 1.49 -11.89
C VAL A 34 -0.87 1.13 -11.48
N GLU A 35 -0.07 2.12 -11.13
CA GLU A 35 1.31 1.92 -10.68
C GLU A 35 1.38 1.06 -9.42
N TYR A 36 0.55 1.36 -8.43
CA TYR A 36 0.51 0.61 -7.18
C TYR A 36 0.09 -0.84 -7.40
N ALA A 37 -0.91 -1.10 -8.24
CA ALA A 37 -1.31 -2.45 -8.59
C ALA A 37 -0.17 -3.20 -9.31
N HIS A 38 0.51 -2.54 -10.26
CA HIS A 38 1.65 -3.11 -10.96
C HIS A 38 2.78 -3.47 -10.00
N ASN A 39 3.30 -2.51 -9.24
CA ASN A 39 4.44 -2.71 -8.36
C ASN A 39 4.14 -3.74 -7.27
N SER A 40 3.00 -3.61 -6.59
CA SER A 40 2.63 -4.48 -5.48
C SER A 40 2.44 -5.95 -5.91
N THR A 41 1.95 -6.20 -7.12
CA THR A 41 1.84 -7.57 -7.64
C THR A 41 3.16 -8.07 -8.22
N ALA A 42 3.96 -7.21 -8.86
CA ALA A 42 5.26 -7.57 -9.41
C ALA A 42 6.29 -7.95 -8.32
N ILE A 43 6.24 -7.34 -7.14
CA ILE A 43 7.03 -7.75 -5.97
C ILE A 43 6.78 -9.22 -5.63
N GLU A 44 5.55 -9.72 -5.81
CA GLU A 44 5.16 -11.12 -5.59
C GLU A 44 5.40 -12.04 -6.80
N GLY A 45 5.93 -11.49 -7.90
CA GLY A 45 6.30 -12.26 -9.09
C GLY A 45 5.32 -12.18 -10.26
N ASN A 46 4.32 -11.30 -10.23
CA ASN A 46 3.47 -11.01 -11.38
C ASN A 46 4.30 -10.43 -12.52
N THR A 47 4.07 -10.89 -13.73
CA THR A 47 4.89 -10.55 -14.91
C THR A 47 4.24 -9.55 -15.87
N LEU A 48 3.06 -9.00 -15.54
CA LEU A 48 2.45 -7.93 -16.34
C LEU A 48 3.35 -6.69 -16.32
N THR A 49 3.51 -6.06 -17.47
CA THR A 49 4.14 -4.73 -17.55
C THR A 49 3.17 -3.65 -17.06
N LEU A 50 3.67 -2.46 -16.75
CA LEU A 50 2.83 -1.34 -16.35
C LEU A 50 1.75 -1.02 -17.40
N ILE A 51 2.12 -1.03 -18.70
CA ILE A 51 1.18 -0.81 -19.81
C ILE A 51 0.10 -1.92 -19.86
N GLN A 52 0.50 -3.18 -19.65
CA GLN A 52 -0.45 -4.28 -19.61
C GLN A 52 -1.38 -4.19 -18.38
N THR A 53 -0.84 -3.79 -17.24
CA THR A 53 -1.63 -3.57 -16.01
C THR A 53 -2.66 -2.47 -16.23
N LYS A 54 -2.26 -1.35 -16.87
CA LYS A 54 -3.17 -0.26 -17.25
C LYS A 54 -4.29 -0.75 -18.15
N ALA A 55 -3.95 -1.45 -19.25
CA ALA A 55 -4.94 -1.99 -20.19
C ALA A 55 -5.95 -2.95 -19.52
N VAL A 56 -5.51 -3.75 -18.56
CA VAL A 56 -6.39 -4.65 -17.81
C VAL A 56 -7.30 -3.89 -16.86
N ILE A 57 -6.78 -2.90 -16.12
CA ILE A 57 -7.54 -2.20 -15.07
C ILE A 57 -8.49 -1.16 -15.68
N GLU A 58 -8.01 -0.34 -16.60
CA GLU A 58 -8.78 0.79 -17.14
C GLU A 58 -9.66 0.38 -18.32
N ASP A 59 -9.11 -0.39 -19.27
CA ASP A 59 -9.79 -0.73 -20.52
C ASP A 59 -10.52 -2.09 -20.44
N GLY A 60 -10.31 -2.87 -19.40
CA GLY A 60 -10.87 -4.23 -19.26
C GLY A 60 -10.34 -5.21 -20.31
N LEU A 61 -9.18 -4.93 -20.91
CA LEU A 61 -8.61 -5.74 -21.97
C LEU A 61 -7.88 -6.95 -21.43
N SER A 62 -8.05 -8.11 -22.06
CA SER A 62 -7.22 -9.28 -21.77
C SER A 62 -5.86 -9.14 -22.45
N VAL A 63 -4.79 -9.51 -21.73
CA VAL A 63 -3.42 -9.52 -22.26
C VAL A 63 -2.99 -10.96 -22.60
N GLY A 64 -2.55 -11.16 -23.84
CA GLY A 64 -2.15 -12.48 -24.32
C GLY A 64 -0.93 -13.05 -23.60
N ARG A 65 -0.86 -14.39 -23.52
CA ARG A 65 0.26 -15.15 -22.93
C ARG A 65 0.53 -14.87 -21.44
N LYS A 66 -0.49 -14.46 -20.67
CA LYS A 66 -0.45 -14.32 -19.22
C LYS A 66 -1.38 -15.34 -18.57
N MET A 67 -1.03 -15.78 -17.37
CA MET A 67 -1.91 -16.66 -16.60
C MET A 67 -3.12 -15.85 -16.09
N LEU A 68 -4.29 -16.47 -16.04
CA LEU A 68 -5.49 -15.82 -15.49
C LEU A 68 -5.27 -15.32 -14.06
N ARG A 69 -4.50 -16.05 -13.27
CA ARG A 69 -4.10 -15.62 -11.92
C ARG A 69 -3.44 -14.25 -11.92
N GLU A 70 -2.51 -14.00 -12.83
CA GLU A 70 -1.81 -12.72 -12.91
C GLU A 70 -2.77 -11.58 -13.26
N ILE A 71 -3.76 -11.83 -14.11
CA ILE A 71 -4.80 -10.86 -14.45
C ILE A 71 -5.69 -10.59 -13.22
N TYR A 72 -6.13 -11.65 -12.53
CA TYR A 72 -6.92 -11.49 -11.31
C TYR A 72 -6.16 -10.73 -10.23
N GLU A 73 -4.87 -10.96 -10.05
CA GLU A 73 -4.06 -10.26 -9.06
C GLU A 73 -4.08 -8.75 -9.24
N VAL A 74 -3.95 -8.22 -10.46
CA VAL A 74 -3.97 -6.77 -10.69
C VAL A 74 -5.39 -6.19 -10.60
N VAL A 75 -6.40 -6.88 -11.12
CA VAL A 75 -7.81 -6.46 -11.03
C VAL A 75 -8.26 -6.42 -9.57
N ASN A 76 -7.96 -7.48 -8.82
CA ASN A 76 -8.30 -7.58 -7.41
C ASN A 76 -7.57 -6.55 -6.56
N HIS A 77 -6.31 -6.27 -6.91
CA HIS A 77 -5.53 -5.23 -6.22
C HIS A 77 -6.19 -3.86 -6.38
N ALA A 78 -6.60 -3.49 -7.60
CA ALA A 78 -7.30 -2.23 -7.83
C ALA A 78 -8.63 -2.15 -7.05
N LYS A 79 -9.42 -3.23 -7.04
CA LYS A 79 -10.68 -3.32 -6.27
C LYS A 79 -10.44 -3.23 -4.76
N ALA A 80 -9.43 -3.92 -4.25
CA ALA A 80 -9.07 -3.89 -2.83
C ALA A 80 -8.60 -2.49 -2.41
N PHE A 81 -7.84 -1.81 -3.26
CA PHE A 81 -7.41 -0.45 -2.97
C PHE A 81 -8.57 0.56 -2.99
N ALA A 82 -9.48 0.45 -3.94
CA ALA A 82 -10.72 1.25 -3.93
C ALA A 82 -11.56 1.02 -2.67
N TYR A 83 -11.63 -0.22 -2.17
CA TYR A 83 -12.27 -0.52 -0.88
C TYR A 83 -11.52 0.14 0.29
N VAL A 84 -10.19 0.10 0.31
CA VAL A 84 -9.37 0.77 1.32
C VAL A 84 -9.64 2.27 1.32
N GLN A 85 -9.61 2.92 0.16
CA GLN A 85 -9.90 4.36 0.02
C GLN A 85 -11.30 4.70 0.55
N LYS A 86 -12.30 3.87 0.23
CA LYS A 86 -13.67 4.04 0.75
C LYS A 86 -13.72 3.89 2.28
N CYS A 87 -13.06 2.88 2.85
CA CYS A 87 -13.02 2.69 4.29
C CYS A 87 -12.38 3.89 5.01
N VAL A 88 -11.31 4.45 4.46
CA VAL A 88 -10.66 5.66 5.01
C VAL A 88 -11.59 6.87 4.94
N ALA A 89 -12.25 7.08 3.79
CA ALA A 89 -13.22 8.18 3.62
C ALA A 89 -14.40 8.07 4.60
N ASP A 90 -14.90 6.85 4.81
CA ASP A 90 -15.99 6.54 5.74
C ASP A 90 -15.51 6.49 7.22
N LYS A 91 -14.21 6.72 7.48
CA LYS A 91 -13.58 6.62 8.83
C LYS A 91 -13.83 5.26 9.50
N LYS A 92 -13.93 4.20 8.71
CA LYS A 92 -14.06 2.84 9.22
C LYS A 92 -12.78 2.46 9.99
N PRO A 93 -12.84 1.78 11.15
CA PRO A 93 -11.64 1.36 11.84
C PRO A 93 -10.88 0.28 11.05
N LEU A 94 -9.55 0.29 11.13
CA LEU A 94 -8.71 -0.80 10.64
C LEU A 94 -8.70 -1.93 11.67
N ASP A 95 -9.75 -2.72 11.66
CA ASP A 95 -9.93 -3.88 12.54
C ASP A 95 -9.69 -5.21 11.81
N GLU A 96 -9.82 -6.31 12.55
CA GLU A 96 -9.65 -7.66 12.01
C GLU A 96 -10.60 -7.95 10.83
N ASN A 97 -11.85 -7.49 10.89
CA ASN A 97 -12.82 -7.72 9.82
C ASN A 97 -12.46 -6.92 8.57
N THR A 98 -12.06 -5.67 8.74
CA THR A 98 -11.61 -4.82 7.63
C THR A 98 -10.40 -5.44 6.91
N VAL A 99 -9.42 -5.98 7.66
CA VAL A 99 -8.25 -6.66 7.07
C VAL A 99 -8.66 -7.95 6.35
N LYS A 100 -9.58 -8.74 6.93
CA LYS A 100 -10.12 -9.94 6.26
C LYS A 100 -10.88 -9.62 4.97
N ASP A 101 -11.65 -8.52 4.96
CA ASP A 101 -12.35 -8.04 3.76
C ASP A 101 -11.35 -7.64 2.67
N ILE A 102 -10.29 -6.89 3.02
CA ILE A 102 -9.21 -6.52 2.10
C ILE A 102 -8.56 -7.78 1.49
N HIS A 103 -8.20 -8.74 2.35
CA HIS A 103 -7.61 -10.00 1.88
C HIS A 103 -8.58 -10.80 1.01
N ALA A 104 -9.86 -10.85 1.32
CA ALA A 104 -10.88 -11.52 0.51
C ALA A 104 -10.99 -10.91 -0.89
N LEU A 105 -10.94 -9.58 -1.00
CA LEU A 105 -10.91 -8.88 -2.27
C LEU A 105 -9.63 -9.20 -3.07
N LEU A 106 -8.46 -9.18 -2.43
CA LEU A 106 -7.19 -9.49 -3.07
C LEU A 106 -7.14 -10.92 -3.62
N MET A 107 -7.79 -11.87 -2.94
CA MET A 107 -7.74 -13.30 -3.26
C MET A 107 -8.96 -13.78 -4.07
N HIS A 108 -9.86 -12.90 -4.47
CA HIS A 108 -11.06 -13.25 -5.22
C HIS A 108 -10.69 -14.03 -6.51
N ASP A 109 -11.34 -15.16 -6.75
CA ASP A 109 -11.09 -16.09 -7.87
C ASP A 109 -9.64 -16.66 -7.93
N ILE A 110 -8.86 -16.51 -6.85
CA ILE A 110 -7.51 -17.08 -6.72
C ILE A 110 -7.50 -18.19 -5.67
N ILE A 111 -7.91 -17.88 -4.45
CA ILE A 111 -8.08 -18.81 -3.32
C ILE A 111 -9.18 -18.29 -2.38
N ALA A 112 -9.56 -19.11 -1.39
CA ALA A 112 -10.46 -18.65 -0.33
C ALA A 112 -9.81 -17.48 0.46
N GLY A 113 -10.36 -16.28 0.30
CA GLY A 113 -9.87 -15.05 0.94
C GLY A 113 -10.48 -14.81 2.31
N GLY A 114 -9.84 -13.97 3.13
CA GLY A 114 -10.32 -13.58 4.46
C GLY A 114 -10.23 -14.66 5.54
N VAL A 115 -9.59 -15.80 5.25
CA VAL A 115 -9.47 -16.95 6.15
C VAL A 115 -8.02 -17.12 6.58
N TYR A 116 -7.76 -17.11 7.89
CA TYR A 116 -6.44 -17.37 8.42
C TYR A 116 -5.99 -18.80 8.17
N ARG A 117 -4.68 -18.99 8.00
CA ARG A 117 -4.09 -20.30 7.78
C ARG A 117 -4.25 -21.19 9.00
N ASN A 118 -4.46 -22.44 8.73
CA ASN A 118 -4.45 -23.54 9.73
C ASN A 118 -3.29 -24.52 9.50
N VAL A 119 -2.36 -24.16 8.61
CA VAL A 119 -1.19 -24.95 8.23
C VAL A 119 0.09 -24.15 8.45
N GLU A 120 1.21 -24.84 8.61
CA GLU A 120 2.51 -24.19 8.59
C GLU A 120 2.85 -23.74 7.18
N VAL A 121 3.42 -22.53 7.08
CA VAL A 121 3.92 -21.96 5.84
C VAL A 121 5.38 -21.54 6.01
N ARG A 122 6.11 -21.40 4.92
CA ARG A 122 7.52 -20.97 4.94
C ARG A 122 7.71 -19.89 3.87
N ILE A 123 8.52 -18.89 4.19
CA ILE A 123 8.98 -17.91 3.23
C ILE A 123 10.39 -18.34 2.80
N PRO A 124 10.60 -18.73 1.53
CA PRO A 124 11.92 -19.11 1.04
C PRO A 124 12.90 -17.94 1.18
N GLY A 125 14.05 -18.20 1.81
CA GLY A 125 15.10 -17.19 2.03
C GLY A 125 14.94 -16.32 3.28
N ALA A 126 13.84 -16.41 4.02
CA ALA A 126 13.70 -15.69 5.30
C ALA A 126 14.60 -16.30 6.38
N GLY A 127 15.29 -15.47 7.15
CA GLY A 127 16.13 -15.85 8.27
C GLY A 127 15.35 -16.08 9.58
N HIS A 128 14.07 -15.63 9.63
CA HIS A 128 13.19 -15.84 10.77
C HIS A 128 12.22 -17.00 10.54
N LYS A 129 11.80 -17.64 11.64
CA LYS A 129 10.79 -18.69 11.60
C LYS A 129 9.40 -18.08 11.80
N LEU A 130 8.48 -18.40 10.88
CA LEU A 130 7.07 -18.02 11.05
C LEU A 130 6.43 -18.75 12.24
N PRO A 131 5.47 -18.10 12.92
CA PRO A 131 4.73 -18.74 14.02
C PRO A 131 3.91 -19.94 13.53
N THR A 132 3.75 -20.94 14.38
CA THR A 132 2.78 -22.02 14.17
C THR A 132 1.36 -21.46 14.04
N PRO A 133 0.37 -22.19 13.48
CA PRO A 133 -1.00 -21.70 13.40
C PRO A 133 -1.57 -21.23 14.74
N SER A 134 -1.31 -21.96 15.83
CA SER A 134 -1.77 -21.57 17.17
C SER A 134 -1.12 -20.27 17.66
N GLU A 135 0.19 -20.15 17.54
CA GLU A 135 0.92 -18.93 17.90
C GLU A 135 0.48 -17.76 17.04
N MET A 136 0.28 -17.97 15.72
CA MET A 136 -0.21 -16.97 14.78
C MET A 136 -1.55 -16.39 15.21
N TYR A 137 -2.53 -17.24 15.64
CA TYR A 137 -3.82 -16.75 16.12
C TYR A 137 -3.68 -15.83 17.34
N HIS A 138 -2.79 -16.16 18.27
CA HIS A 138 -2.52 -15.31 19.43
C HIS A 138 -1.85 -14.00 19.01
N GLN A 139 -0.85 -14.06 18.12
CA GLN A 139 -0.14 -12.86 17.65
C GLN A 139 -1.06 -11.94 16.84
N VAL A 140 -1.98 -12.47 16.03
CA VAL A 140 -2.98 -11.66 15.32
C VAL A 140 -3.89 -10.91 16.29
N LYS A 141 -4.35 -11.56 17.37
CA LYS A 141 -5.16 -10.89 18.40
C LYS A 141 -4.38 -9.78 19.09
N SER A 142 -3.11 -10.04 19.45
CA SER A 142 -2.23 -9.02 20.02
C SER A 142 -2.03 -7.87 19.05
N PHE A 143 -1.75 -8.15 17.77
CA PHE A 143 -1.61 -7.14 16.73
C PHE A 143 -2.79 -6.17 16.65
N PHE A 144 -4.02 -6.68 16.60
CA PHE A 144 -5.21 -5.79 16.56
C PHE A 144 -5.46 -5.07 17.88
N THR A 145 -5.11 -5.68 19.01
CA THR A 145 -5.16 -5.02 20.31
C THR A 145 -4.15 -3.87 20.36
N ASP A 146 -2.91 -4.14 19.98
CA ASP A 146 -1.84 -3.14 19.97
C ASP A 146 -2.18 -2.02 18.99
N LEU A 147 -2.68 -2.34 17.80
CA LEU A 147 -3.09 -1.37 16.78
C LEU A 147 -4.19 -0.42 17.29
N ALA A 148 -5.15 -0.93 18.05
CA ALA A 148 -6.26 -0.14 18.59
C ALA A 148 -5.82 0.84 19.69
N TYR A 149 -4.76 0.53 20.41
CA TYR A 149 -4.25 1.33 21.55
C TYR A 149 -2.89 1.98 21.28
N LYS A 150 -2.21 1.57 20.22
CA LYS A 150 -0.91 2.13 19.86
C LYS A 150 -1.06 3.57 19.44
N TYR A 151 -0.53 4.46 20.26
CA TYR A 151 -0.49 5.87 19.96
C TYR A 151 0.94 6.24 19.58
N GLU A 152 1.14 6.47 18.30
CA GLU A 152 2.41 6.93 17.77
C GLU A 152 2.31 8.40 17.36
N ASN A 153 3.29 9.20 17.78
CA ASN A 153 3.39 10.58 17.35
C ASN A 153 3.85 10.70 15.88
N ASN A 154 4.21 9.59 15.27
CA ASN A 154 4.70 9.48 13.89
C ASN A 154 3.82 8.49 13.12
N ALA A 155 2.93 9.03 12.28
CA ALA A 155 2.00 8.22 11.49
C ALA A 155 2.70 7.33 10.46
N VAL A 156 3.87 7.73 9.94
CA VAL A 156 4.67 6.94 9.01
C VAL A 156 5.30 5.75 9.72
N GLU A 157 5.76 5.94 10.95
CA GLU A 157 6.27 4.84 11.78
C GLU A 157 5.16 3.85 12.16
N LEU A 158 3.97 4.36 12.51
CA LEU A 158 2.80 3.52 12.76
C LEU A 158 2.41 2.70 11.53
N ALA A 159 2.39 3.30 10.34
CA ALA A 159 2.09 2.62 9.08
C ALA A 159 3.14 1.55 8.76
N SER A 160 4.42 1.88 8.96
CA SER A 160 5.54 0.95 8.79
C SER A 160 5.46 -0.23 9.75
N TRP A 161 5.19 0.03 11.03
CA TRP A 161 4.98 -1.03 12.01
C TRP A 161 3.78 -1.92 11.67
N THR A 162 2.66 -1.31 11.28
CA THR A 162 1.46 -2.06 10.87
C THR A 162 1.77 -3.05 9.74
N HIS A 163 2.55 -2.62 8.75
CA HIS A 163 2.98 -3.48 7.67
C HIS A 163 3.94 -4.58 8.14
N ALA A 164 5.05 -4.18 8.77
CA ALA A 164 6.14 -5.09 9.11
C ALA A 164 5.70 -6.17 10.11
N GLU A 165 4.91 -5.80 11.12
CA GLU A 165 4.38 -6.74 12.10
C GLU A 165 3.38 -7.71 11.48
N PHE A 166 2.48 -7.22 10.61
CA PHE A 166 1.52 -8.08 9.92
C PHE A 166 2.21 -9.11 9.02
N VAL A 167 3.23 -8.69 8.26
CA VAL A 167 4.00 -9.60 7.40
C VAL A 167 4.81 -10.60 8.24
N ARG A 168 5.37 -10.19 9.38
CA ARG A 168 6.09 -11.07 10.31
C ARG A 168 5.19 -12.18 10.89
N ILE A 169 3.94 -11.84 11.23
CA ILE A 169 2.94 -12.81 11.71
C ILE A 169 2.52 -13.77 10.59
N HIS A 170 2.39 -13.26 9.36
CA HIS A 170 2.04 -14.03 8.17
C HIS A 170 0.74 -14.82 8.31
N PRO A 171 -0.41 -14.15 8.57
CA PRO A 171 -1.62 -14.85 9.01
C PRO A 171 -2.35 -15.64 7.93
N PHE A 172 -2.09 -15.40 6.65
CA PHE A 172 -2.75 -16.07 5.54
C PHE A 172 -1.83 -17.07 4.84
N THR A 173 -2.39 -17.95 4.02
CA THR A 173 -1.61 -18.91 3.21
C THR A 173 -0.94 -18.24 2.01
N ASP A 174 -1.51 -17.16 1.48
CA ASP A 174 -1.01 -16.34 0.37
C ASP A 174 -1.52 -14.90 0.57
N GLY A 175 -0.99 -13.92 -0.17
CA GLY A 175 -1.46 -12.55 -0.19
C GLY A 175 -1.06 -11.68 1.01
N ASN A 176 -0.22 -12.17 1.92
CA ASN A 176 0.20 -11.41 3.11
C ASN A 176 0.93 -10.11 2.75
N GLY A 177 1.86 -10.14 1.79
CA GLY A 177 2.58 -8.94 1.34
C GLY A 177 1.65 -7.90 0.71
N ARG A 178 0.74 -8.33 -0.15
CA ARG A 178 -0.27 -7.42 -0.76
C ARG A 178 -1.19 -6.82 0.30
N THR A 179 -1.66 -7.63 1.25
CA THR A 179 -2.50 -7.17 2.36
C THR A 179 -1.76 -6.18 3.25
N SER A 180 -0.50 -6.48 3.61
CA SER A 180 0.30 -5.59 4.47
C SER A 180 0.56 -4.22 3.81
N ARG A 181 0.82 -4.18 2.51
CA ARG A 181 0.94 -2.91 1.78
C ARG A 181 -0.39 -2.13 1.73
N MET A 182 -1.53 -2.81 1.63
CA MET A 182 -2.86 -2.18 1.72
C MET A 182 -3.11 -1.55 3.09
N ILE A 183 -2.85 -2.27 4.18
CA ILE A 183 -3.09 -1.76 5.54
C ILE A 183 -2.09 -0.68 5.95
N MET A 184 -0.88 -0.69 5.42
CA MET A 184 0.09 0.40 5.54
C MET A 184 -0.47 1.68 4.91
N ASN A 185 -0.92 1.62 3.66
CA ASN A 185 -1.54 2.75 2.97
C ASN A 185 -2.85 3.19 3.63
N TYR A 186 -3.60 2.26 4.22
CA TYR A 186 -4.73 2.61 5.07
C TYR A 186 -4.32 3.55 6.20
N GLN A 187 -3.25 3.22 6.93
CA GLN A 187 -2.74 4.04 8.03
C GLN A 187 -2.23 5.40 7.54
N LEU A 188 -1.45 5.44 6.47
CA LEU A 188 -0.97 6.70 5.88
C LEU A 188 -2.15 7.62 5.53
N MET A 189 -3.11 7.14 4.76
CA MET A 189 -4.27 7.92 4.33
C MET A 189 -5.17 8.34 5.49
N SER A 190 -5.35 7.50 6.51
CA SER A 190 -6.12 7.83 7.71
C SER A 190 -5.52 8.99 8.53
N HIS A 191 -4.23 9.23 8.36
CA HIS A 191 -3.50 10.33 9.01
C HIS A 191 -3.22 11.51 8.06
N GLY A 192 -3.89 11.53 6.90
CA GLY A 192 -3.83 12.63 5.93
C GLY A 192 -2.57 12.64 5.06
N PHE A 193 -1.80 11.57 5.06
CA PHE A 193 -0.71 11.33 4.11
C PHE A 193 -1.24 10.76 2.78
N LEU A 194 -0.39 10.76 1.75
CA LEU A 194 -0.70 10.11 0.49
C LEU A 194 -0.39 8.60 0.57
N PRO A 195 -1.02 7.76 -0.27
CA PRO A 195 -0.60 6.38 -0.37
C PRO A 195 0.72 6.27 -1.14
N VAL A 196 1.58 5.32 -0.75
CA VAL A 196 2.88 5.08 -1.39
C VAL A 196 2.95 3.72 -2.09
N SER A 197 3.80 3.63 -3.10
CA SER A 197 4.09 2.40 -3.85
C SER A 197 5.57 2.08 -3.75
N VAL A 198 5.91 0.89 -3.25
CA VAL A 198 7.28 0.38 -3.32
C VAL A 198 7.53 -0.11 -4.75
N ALA A 199 8.48 0.48 -5.45
CA ALA A 199 8.85 0.07 -6.80
C ALA A 199 9.39 -1.36 -6.80
N LYS A 200 9.03 -2.16 -7.81
CA LYS A 200 9.51 -3.56 -7.94
C LYS A 200 11.03 -3.66 -8.04
N GLU A 201 11.67 -2.62 -8.53
CA GLU A 201 13.14 -2.50 -8.63
C GLU A 201 13.79 -2.48 -7.25
N ASN A 202 13.12 -1.93 -6.24
CA ASN A 202 13.58 -1.84 -4.86
C ASN A 202 13.20 -3.08 -4.02
N ARG A 203 12.74 -4.16 -4.68
CA ARG A 203 12.27 -5.38 -4.02
C ARG A 203 13.27 -5.97 -3.04
N LEU A 204 14.55 -5.98 -3.36
CA LEU A 204 15.57 -6.54 -2.47
C LEU A 204 15.73 -5.71 -1.20
N GLU A 205 15.88 -4.40 -1.35
CA GLU A 205 16.00 -3.47 -0.22
C GLU A 205 14.75 -3.51 0.68
N TYR A 206 13.58 -3.60 0.07
CA TYR A 206 12.32 -3.77 0.79
C TYR A 206 12.29 -5.06 1.63
N PHE A 207 12.73 -6.19 1.09
CA PHE A 207 12.78 -7.43 1.87
C PHE A 207 13.86 -7.42 2.94
N ASP A 208 15.02 -6.82 2.68
CA ASP A 208 16.10 -6.68 3.67
C ASP A 208 15.65 -5.82 4.86
N ALA A 209 14.92 -4.73 4.60
CA ALA A 209 14.36 -3.88 5.64
C ALA A 209 13.30 -4.60 6.49
N LEU A 210 12.44 -5.41 5.87
CA LEU A 210 11.46 -6.24 6.59
C LEU A 210 12.12 -7.36 7.41
N GLU A 211 13.19 -7.97 6.88
CA GLU A 211 13.95 -9.00 7.58
C GLU A 211 14.67 -8.42 8.80
N ALA A 212 15.21 -7.19 8.72
CA ALA A 212 15.79 -6.49 9.87
C ALA A 212 14.77 -6.34 11.02
N TYR A 213 13.51 -6.06 10.70
CA TYR A 213 12.44 -6.03 11.70
C TYR A 213 12.10 -7.42 12.22
N ALA A 214 11.92 -8.39 11.33
CA ALA A 214 11.46 -9.72 11.69
C ALA A 214 12.47 -10.48 12.59
N VAL A 215 13.77 -10.28 12.37
CA VAL A 215 14.86 -10.96 13.11
C VAL A 215 15.27 -10.18 14.36
N ASN A 216 15.39 -8.85 14.25
CA ASN A 216 16.02 -8.02 15.28
C ASN A 216 15.07 -7.02 15.95
N GLY A 217 13.83 -6.89 15.47
CA GLY A 217 12.90 -5.86 15.91
C GLY A 217 13.28 -4.46 15.44
N ASN A 218 14.23 -4.32 14.49
CA ASN A 218 14.67 -3.03 13.98
C ASN A 218 13.78 -2.54 12.84
N LEU A 219 12.85 -1.64 13.16
CA LEU A 219 11.90 -1.05 12.20
C LEU A 219 12.51 0.10 11.39
N GLU A 220 13.62 0.70 11.85
CA GLU A 220 14.18 1.95 11.30
C GLU A 220 14.42 1.89 9.78
N PRO A 221 15.08 0.86 9.20
CA PRO A 221 15.32 0.82 7.76
C PRO A 221 14.02 0.85 6.94
N PHE A 222 12.98 0.16 7.40
CA PHE A 222 11.69 0.13 6.72
C PHE A 222 10.94 1.45 6.89
N SER A 223 10.95 2.05 8.08
CA SER A 223 10.33 3.36 8.33
C SER A 223 11.00 4.47 7.51
N GLU A 224 12.31 4.44 7.35
CA GLU A 224 13.04 5.41 6.52
C GLU A 224 12.70 5.25 5.04
N MET A 225 12.58 4.02 4.53
CA MET A 225 12.13 3.75 3.17
C MET A 225 10.72 4.33 2.92
N ILE A 226 9.76 4.05 3.80
CA ILE A 226 8.38 4.55 3.66
C ILE A 226 8.34 6.08 3.76
N ALA A 227 9.13 6.65 4.65
CA ALA A 227 9.21 8.10 4.81
C ALA A 227 9.80 8.80 3.58
N GLU A 228 10.80 8.20 2.93
CA GLU A 228 11.35 8.75 1.68
C GLU A 228 10.36 8.63 0.52
N LEU A 229 9.65 7.49 0.39
CA LEU A 229 8.59 7.34 -0.60
C LEU A 229 7.46 8.35 -0.39
N GLU A 230 7.05 8.59 0.86
CA GLU A 230 6.02 9.57 1.18
C GLU A 230 6.48 10.99 0.84
N LYS A 231 7.72 11.35 1.16
CA LYS A 231 8.31 12.64 0.81
C LYS A 231 8.27 12.88 -0.70
N GLN A 232 8.78 11.91 -1.49
CA GLN A 232 8.78 11.99 -2.95
C GLN A 232 7.35 12.16 -3.49
N ARG A 233 6.41 11.39 -2.95
CA ARG A 233 5.01 11.43 -3.38
C ARG A 233 4.34 12.77 -3.07
N LEU A 234 4.60 13.36 -1.89
CA LEU A 234 4.10 14.68 -1.51
C LEU A 234 4.69 15.78 -2.40
N GLU A 235 5.99 15.73 -2.69
CA GLU A 235 6.68 16.68 -3.56
C GLU A 235 6.14 16.62 -5.00
N GLU A 236 5.97 15.42 -5.56
CA GLU A 236 5.38 15.22 -6.89
C GLU A 236 3.95 15.77 -6.98
N TYR A 237 3.13 15.47 -5.98
CA TYR A 237 1.74 15.93 -5.93
C TYR A 237 1.66 17.46 -5.88
N ALA A 238 2.50 18.08 -5.05
CA ALA A 238 2.50 19.51 -4.89
C ALA A 238 3.05 20.24 -6.13
N SER A 239 4.11 19.71 -6.77
CA SER A 239 4.64 20.26 -8.01
C SER A 239 3.63 20.20 -9.15
N ALA A 240 2.94 19.08 -9.33
CA ALA A 240 1.89 18.93 -10.33
C ALA A 240 0.73 19.92 -10.11
N ALA A 241 0.44 20.21 -8.84
CA ALA A 241 -0.60 21.17 -8.50
C ALA A 241 -0.20 22.62 -8.79
N GLU A 242 1.04 23.00 -8.51
CA GLU A 242 1.56 24.35 -8.81
C GLU A 242 1.61 24.62 -10.32
N GLU A 243 2.02 23.63 -11.14
CA GLU A 243 2.04 23.73 -12.60
C GLU A 243 0.63 24.04 -13.15
N GLN A 244 -0.39 23.33 -12.66
CA GLN A 244 -1.78 23.55 -13.10
C GLN A 244 -2.34 24.91 -12.69
N VAL A 245 -2.00 25.41 -11.51
CA VAL A 245 -2.41 26.75 -11.05
C VAL A 245 -1.76 27.82 -11.92
N GLN A 246 -0.50 27.65 -12.34
CA GLN A 246 0.20 28.58 -13.21
C GLN A 246 -0.37 28.57 -14.64
N GLU A 247 -0.69 27.40 -15.21
CA GLU A 247 -1.31 27.27 -16.53
C GLU A 247 -2.69 27.96 -16.56
N ASN A 248 -3.51 27.74 -15.52
CA ASN A 248 -4.82 28.38 -15.41
C ASN A 248 -4.74 29.90 -15.20
N SER A 249 -3.63 30.39 -14.62
CA SER A 249 -3.40 31.83 -14.36
C SER A 249 -2.85 32.56 -15.60
N ASN A 250 -2.35 31.83 -16.60
CA ASN A 250 -1.76 32.37 -17.82
C ASN A 250 -2.38 31.71 -19.06
N PRO A 251 -3.67 31.98 -19.36
CA PRO A 251 -4.29 31.47 -20.60
C PRO A 251 -3.55 32.10 -21.79
N GLN A 252 -2.65 31.31 -22.41
CA GLN A 252 -2.10 31.73 -23.70
C GLN A 252 -3.28 31.96 -24.66
N ILE A 253 -3.43 33.20 -25.10
CA ILE A 253 -4.33 33.59 -26.18
C ILE A 253 -3.85 32.82 -27.41
N SER A 254 -4.45 31.66 -27.67
CA SER A 254 -4.32 31.00 -28.97
C SER A 254 -5.14 31.81 -29.99
N MET A 255 -4.44 32.63 -30.73
CA MET A 255 -4.95 33.18 -31.96
C MET A 255 -5.04 32.10 -33.05
#